data_e484199012e5a840953399a007c57ece
#
_entry.id   e484199012e5a840953399a007c57ece
#
_cell.length_a   1.000
_cell.length_b   1.000
_cell.length_c   1.000
_cell.angle_alpha   90.00
_cell.angle_beta   90.00
_cell.angle_gamma   90.00
#
_symmetry.space_group_name_H-M   'P 1'
#
loop_
_entity.id
_entity.type
_entity.pdbx_description
1 polymer ?
#
loop_
_entity_poly.entity_id
_entity_poly.type
_entity_poly.pdbx_seq_one_letter_code
_entity_poly.pdbx_strand_id
1 'polypeptide(L)'
;MSYSADEIARIVGSVVEQIENSRKTANFVSDASEKSSDELNQKASWMGIYPEIGMCVSKSNTAYELFKKIRVSQRESIIREIRKVCLNHPEEIAQMAWKETGLGRYEDKLEKNRLVIEKTPGTEDLTPTAFSGDFGLTIREGGAYGVIGAITPTTNPTETIINNSISMIAAGNAVVFNP
;
A
#
# COMPACT_ATOMS: atom_id res chain seq x y z
N MET A 1 3.34 -14.67 32.28
CA MET A 1 4.21 -15.79 31.92
C MET A 1 5.37 -15.21 31.11
N SER A 2 6.59 -15.29 31.62
CA SER A 2 7.79 -14.85 30.89
C SER A 2 8.48 -16.09 30.32
N TYR A 3 8.74 -16.10 29.03
CA TYR A 3 9.50 -17.17 28.38
C TYR A 3 10.97 -17.11 28.82
N SER A 4 11.58 -18.26 29.00
CA SER A 4 13.03 -18.36 29.31
C SER A 4 13.86 -18.03 28.06
N ALA A 5 15.11 -17.61 28.25
CA ALA A 5 16.02 -17.31 27.14
C ALA A 5 16.18 -18.51 26.18
N ASP A 6 16.18 -19.75 26.73
CA ASP A 6 16.30 -20.97 25.94
C ASP A 6 15.04 -21.29 25.12
N GLU A 7 13.86 -20.95 25.61
CA GLU A 7 12.60 -21.08 24.84
C GLU A 7 12.55 -20.09 23.70
N ILE A 8 12.96 -18.86 23.94
CA ILE A 8 13.07 -17.84 22.89
C ILE A 8 14.08 -18.27 21.82
N ALA A 9 15.25 -18.78 22.21
CA ALA A 9 16.27 -19.26 21.28
C ALA A 9 15.77 -20.42 20.41
N ARG A 10 14.97 -21.35 20.96
CA ARG A 10 14.35 -22.45 20.19
C ARG A 10 13.31 -21.94 19.20
N ILE A 11 12.45 -21.00 19.61
CA ILE A 11 11.44 -20.41 18.73
C ILE A 11 12.13 -19.65 17.58
N VAL A 12 13.13 -18.86 17.87
CA VAL A 12 13.91 -18.14 16.84
C VAL A 12 14.60 -19.11 15.89
N GLY A 13 15.22 -20.18 16.40
CA GLY A 13 15.86 -21.21 15.59
C GLY A 13 14.90 -21.90 14.64
N SER A 14 13.71 -22.28 15.11
CA SER A 14 12.69 -22.93 14.26
C SER A 14 12.15 -22.00 13.16
N VAL A 15 11.99 -20.72 13.46
CA VAL A 15 11.56 -19.72 12.47
C VAL A 15 12.63 -19.48 11.40
N VAL A 16 13.90 -19.38 11.79
CA VAL A 16 15.02 -19.24 10.85
C VAL A 16 15.11 -20.44 9.93
N GLU A 17 15.00 -21.67 10.46
CA GLU A 17 15.02 -22.91 9.67
C GLU A 17 13.84 -23.00 8.68
N GLN A 18 12.63 -22.56 9.08
CA GLN A 18 11.48 -22.46 8.18
C GLN A 18 11.69 -21.46 7.05
N ILE A 19 12.30 -20.31 7.34
CA ILE A 19 12.63 -19.28 6.33
C ILE A 19 13.68 -19.81 5.35
N GLU A 20 14.72 -20.50 5.83
CA GLU A 20 15.76 -21.08 4.97
C GLU A 20 15.23 -22.21 4.09
N ASN A 21 14.35 -23.07 4.61
CA ASN A 21 13.69 -24.11 3.83
C ASN A 21 12.73 -23.54 2.78
N SER A 22 12.00 -22.48 3.09
CA SER A 22 11.16 -21.76 2.13
C SER A 22 11.97 -21.12 1.00
N ARG A 23 13.16 -20.58 1.30
CA ARG A 23 14.09 -20.07 0.29
C ARG A 23 14.67 -21.15 -0.61
N LYS A 24 14.98 -22.34 -0.08
CA LYS A 24 15.47 -23.49 -0.88
C LYS A 24 14.38 -24.02 -1.83
N THR A 25 13.11 -24.02 -1.41
CA THR A 25 11.99 -24.45 -2.25
C THR A 25 11.68 -23.41 -3.36
N ALA A 26 11.84 -22.14 -3.08
CA ALA A 26 11.69 -21.07 -4.08
C ALA A 26 12.76 -21.13 -5.18
N ASN A 27 14.01 -21.52 -4.84
CA ASN A 27 15.09 -21.67 -5.81
C ASN A 27 14.95 -22.91 -6.72
N PHE A 28 14.14 -23.90 -6.35
CA PHE A 28 13.94 -25.10 -7.18
C PHE A 28 12.86 -24.92 -8.27
N VAL A 29 12.07 -23.83 -8.22
CA VAL A 29 11.03 -23.48 -9.22
C VAL A 29 11.59 -22.58 -10.34
N SER A 30 12.82 -22.07 -10.20
CA SER A 30 13.37 -21.03 -11.08
C SER A 30 13.90 -21.49 -12.44
N ASP A 31 14.06 -22.80 -12.69
CA ASP A 31 14.78 -23.28 -13.90
C ASP A 31 13.90 -23.63 -15.11
N ALA A 32 12.58 -23.43 -15.05
CA ALA A 32 11.67 -23.84 -16.13
C ALA A 32 10.95 -22.69 -16.87
N SER A 33 11.25 -21.41 -16.60
CA SER A 33 10.41 -20.33 -17.15
C SER A 33 11.13 -19.01 -17.57
N GLU A 34 12.40 -19.04 -17.94
CA GLU A 34 13.14 -17.80 -18.24
C GLU A 34 12.55 -16.97 -19.40
N LYS A 35 11.87 -17.56 -20.38
CA LYS A 35 11.28 -16.81 -21.52
C LYS A 35 9.90 -16.20 -21.24
N SER A 36 9.16 -16.69 -20.25
CA SER A 36 7.88 -16.11 -19.86
C SER A 36 8.02 -15.05 -18.76
N SER A 37 9.12 -15.06 -18.02
CA SER A 37 9.38 -14.14 -16.90
C SER A 37 9.69 -12.71 -17.37
N ASP A 38 10.39 -12.54 -18.47
CA ASP A 38 10.78 -11.19 -18.95
C ASP A 38 9.60 -10.39 -19.49
N GLU A 39 8.67 -11.03 -20.21
CA GLU A 39 7.43 -10.38 -20.67
C GLU A 39 6.48 -10.06 -19.51
N LEU A 40 6.36 -10.96 -18.53
CA LEU A 40 5.57 -10.76 -17.33
C LEU A 40 6.19 -9.67 -16.44
N ASN A 41 7.50 -9.66 -16.26
CA ASN A 41 8.22 -8.62 -15.52
C ASN A 41 8.14 -7.26 -16.19
N GLN A 42 8.20 -7.20 -17.52
CA GLN A 42 8.05 -5.96 -18.27
C GLN A 42 6.62 -5.40 -18.17
N LYS A 43 5.60 -6.26 -18.26
CA LYS A 43 4.20 -5.90 -18.07
C LYS A 43 3.90 -5.49 -16.62
N ALA A 44 4.43 -6.22 -15.64
CA ALA A 44 4.29 -5.91 -14.21
C ALA A 44 4.97 -4.58 -13.85
N SER A 45 6.14 -4.31 -14.41
CA SER A 45 6.87 -3.06 -14.22
C SER A 45 6.09 -1.84 -14.74
N TRP A 46 5.36 -2.00 -15.84
CA TRP A 46 4.47 -0.95 -16.35
C TRP A 46 3.30 -0.67 -15.40
N MET A 47 2.83 -1.68 -14.66
CA MET A 47 1.79 -1.57 -13.65
C MET A 47 2.30 -1.09 -12.28
N GLY A 48 3.59 -0.76 -12.14
CA GLY A 48 4.19 -0.34 -10.88
C GLY A 48 4.53 -1.47 -9.92
N ILE A 49 4.60 -2.72 -10.41
CA ILE A 49 4.99 -3.91 -9.65
C ILE A 49 6.43 -4.25 -9.97
N TYR A 50 7.26 -4.40 -8.95
CA TYR A 50 8.69 -4.68 -9.09
C TYR A 50 9.12 -5.80 -8.16
N PRO A 51 10.06 -6.68 -8.59
CA PRO A 51 10.48 -7.84 -7.80
C PRO A 51 11.33 -7.47 -6.58
N GLU A 52 11.96 -6.29 -6.59
CA GLU A 52 12.88 -5.86 -5.53
C GLU A 52 12.44 -4.55 -4.90
N ILE A 53 12.50 -4.49 -3.57
CA ILE A 53 12.13 -3.28 -2.81
C ILE A 53 12.98 -2.06 -3.18
N GLY A 54 14.26 -2.26 -3.50
CA GLY A 54 15.14 -1.18 -3.96
C GLY A 54 14.65 -0.53 -5.24
N MET A 55 14.11 -1.33 -6.18
CA MET A 55 13.48 -0.82 -7.41
C MET A 55 12.18 -0.08 -7.09
N CYS A 56 11.33 -0.63 -6.21
CA CYS A 56 10.10 0.04 -5.78
C CYS A 56 10.41 1.43 -5.22
N VAL A 57 11.35 1.53 -4.30
CA VAL A 57 11.75 2.79 -3.66
C VAL A 57 12.33 3.77 -4.70
N SER A 58 13.23 3.31 -5.57
CA SER A 58 13.84 4.15 -6.62
C SER A 58 12.79 4.72 -7.58
N LYS A 59 11.87 3.88 -8.06
CA LYS A 59 10.79 4.30 -8.97
C LYS A 59 9.79 5.23 -8.27
N SER A 60 9.47 4.96 -7.00
CA SER A 60 8.60 5.83 -6.20
C SER A 60 9.23 7.18 -5.93
N ASN A 61 10.54 7.26 -5.70
CA ASN A 61 11.25 8.54 -5.60
C ASN A 61 11.16 9.35 -6.89
N THR A 62 11.37 8.70 -8.03
CA THR A 62 11.23 9.36 -9.34
C THR A 62 9.78 9.85 -9.56
N ALA A 63 8.80 9.03 -9.23
CA ALA A 63 7.39 9.40 -9.31
C ALA A 63 7.05 10.57 -8.37
N TYR A 64 7.57 10.57 -7.13
CA TYR A 64 7.36 11.63 -6.16
C TYR A 64 7.92 12.97 -6.66
N GLU A 65 9.11 13.00 -7.27
CA GLU A 65 9.71 14.22 -7.82
C GLU A 65 8.84 14.88 -8.92
N LEU A 66 8.09 14.08 -9.66
CA LEU A 66 7.10 14.57 -10.62
C LEU A 66 5.80 14.96 -9.92
N PHE A 67 5.35 14.14 -8.97
CA PHE A 67 4.08 14.27 -8.27
C PHE A 67 4.00 15.52 -7.40
N LYS A 68 5.09 15.90 -6.73
CA LYS A 68 5.14 17.12 -5.89
C LYS A 68 4.84 18.43 -6.65
N LYS A 69 4.89 18.40 -7.99
CA LYS A 69 4.56 19.54 -8.86
C LYS A 69 3.08 19.60 -9.24
N ILE A 70 2.33 18.55 -8.92
CA ILE A 70 0.92 18.43 -9.29
C ILE A 70 0.05 19.26 -8.33
N ARG A 71 -0.92 19.97 -8.89
CA ARG A 71 -1.88 20.79 -8.14
C ARG A 71 -2.84 19.90 -7.34
N VAL A 72 -3.39 20.44 -6.25
CA VAL A 72 -4.41 19.75 -5.44
C VAL A 72 -5.60 19.28 -6.28
N SER A 73 -6.10 20.11 -7.19
CA SER A 73 -7.20 19.73 -8.11
C SER A 73 -6.89 18.54 -9.01
N GLN A 74 -5.62 18.36 -9.39
CA GLN A 74 -5.19 17.19 -10.16
C GLN A 74 -5.13 15.93 -9.28
N ARG A 75 -4.69 16.06 -8.02
CA ARG A 75 -4.74 14.96 -7.04
C ARG A 75 -6.17 14.53 -6.75
N GLU A 76 -7.08 15.49 -6.60
CA GLU A 76 -8.52 15.23 -6.48
C GLU A 76 -9.06 14.43 -7.66
N SER A 77 -8.67 14.78 -8.89
CA SER A 77 -9.08 14.03 -10.08
C SER A 77 -8.53 12.60 -10.07
N ILE A 78 -7.29 12.38 -9.65
CA ILE A 78 -6.69 11.04 -9.52
C ILE A 78 -7.47 10.22 -8.47
N ILE A 79 -7.76 10.81 -7.31
CA ILE A 79 -8.51 10.13 -6.23
C ILE A 79 -9.92 9.76 -6.71
N ARG A 80 -10.58 10.64 -7.43
CA ARG A 80 -11.91 10.36 -8.02
C ARG A 80 -11.86 9.15 -8.97
N GLU A 81 -10.85 9.06 -9.83
CA GLU A 81 -10.70 7.89 -10.71
C GLU A 81 -10.34 6.62 -9.93
N ILE A 82 -9.52 6.68 -8.89
CA ILE A 82 -9.26 5.54 -7.99
C ILE A 82 -10.58 5.04 -7.40
N ARG A 83 -11.39 5.93 -6.81
CA ARG A 83 -12.68 5.56 -6.23
C ARG A 83 -13.60 4.92 -7.26
N LYS A 84 -13.70 5.53 -8.44
CA LYS A 84 -14.54 5.02 -9.53
C LYS A 84 -14.13 3.63 -9.99
N VAL A 85 -12.84 3.38 -10.19
CA VAL A 85 -12.33 2.06 -10.58
C VAL A 85 -12.62 1.03 -9.49
N CYS A 86 -12.34 1.36 -8.23
CA CYS A 86 -12.61 0.45 -7.11
C CYS A 86 -14.11 0.17 -6.93
N LEU A 87 -14.99 1.15 -7.13
CA LEU A 87 -16.45 0.99 -7.05
C LEU A 87 -17.03 0.17 -8.22
N ASN A 88 -16.31 0.04 -9.33
CA ASN A 88 -16.72 -0.83 -10.42
C ASN A 88 -16.37 -2.31 -10.19
N HIS A 89 -15.50 -2.62 -9.21
CA HIS A 89 -15.00 -3.97 -8.95
C HIS A 89 -15.06 -4.40 -7.47
N PRO A 90 -16.03 -3.95 -6.65
CA PRO A 90 -16.00 -4.20 -5.22
C PRO A 90 -16.17 -5.66 -4.86
N GLU A 91 -17.00 -6.41 -5.64
CA GLU A 91 -17.24 -7.83 -5.46
C GLU A 91 -15.99 -8.66 -5.78
N GLU A 92 -15.29 -8.35 -6.87
CA GLU A 92 -14.06 -9.02 -7.29
C GLU A 92 -12.96 -8.83 -6.24
N ILE A 93 -12.73 -7.59 -5.81
CA ILE A 93 -11.72 -7.24 -4.80
C ILE A 93 -12.01 -7.95 -3.47
N ALA A 94 -13.27 -7.96 -3.01
CA ALA A 94 -13.68 -8.64 -1.78
C ALA A 94 -13.51 -10.15 -1.87
N GLN A 95 -13.86 -10.74 -3.02
CA GLN A 95 -13.73 -12.18 -3.24
C GLN A 95 -12.28 -12.63 -3.29
N MET A 96 -11.39 -11.85 -3.93
CA MET A 96 -9.96 -12.13 -3.95
C MET A 96 -9.38 -12.12 -2.53
N ALA A 97 -9.63 -11.06 -1.76
CA ALA A 97 -9.16 -10.94 -0.38
C ALA A 97 -9.71 -12.06 0.53
N TRP A 98 -10.97 -12.45 0.38
CA TRP A 98 -11.57 -13.52 1.16
C TRP A 98 -10.99 -14.89 0.82
N LYS A 99 -10.80 -15.20 -0.47
CA LYS A 99 -10.22 -16.47 -0.92
C LYS A 99 -8.76 -16.62 -0.52
N GLU A 100 -7.98 -15.56 -0.65
CA GLU A 100 -6.54 -15.54 -0.34
C GLU A 100 -6.30 -15.70 1.16
N THR A 101 -7.02 -14.94 1.98
CA THR A 101 -6.75 -14.87 3.42
C THR A 101 -7.49 -15.93 4.23
N GLY A 102 -8.64 -16.43 3.75
CA GLY A 102 -9.53 -17.28 4.52
C GLY A 102 -10.14 -16.62 5.77
N LEU A 103 -9.99 -15.30 5.92
CA LEU A 103 -10.38 -14.56 7.12
C LEU A 103 -11.67 -13.76 6.91
N GLY A 104 -12.53 -13.80 7.93
CA GLY A 104 -13.80 -13.07 7.94
C GLY A 104 -14.85 -13.65 7.00
N ARG A 105 -15.90 -12.87 6.74
CA ARG A 105 -16.97 -13.22 5.81
C ARG A 105 -16.87 -12.36 4.56
N TYR A 106 -17.27 -12.93 3.42
CA TYR A 106 -17.24 -12.23 2.13
C TYR A 106 -18.08 -10.94 2.15
N GLU A 107 -19.29 -11.02 2.71
CA GLU A 107 -20.22 -9.89 2.80
C GLU A 107 -19.63 -8.73 3.60
N ASP A 108 -18.94 -9.04 4.72
CA ASP A 108 -18.28 -8.02 5.55
C ASP A 108 -17.09 -7.37 4.81
N LYS A 109 -16.33 -8.15 4.02
CA LYS A 109 -15.24 -7.59 3.20
C LYS A 109 -15.79 -6.69 2.09
N LEU A 110 -16.91 -7.07 1.48
CA LEU A 110 -17.56 -6.25 0.47
C LEU A 110 -18.01 -4.89 1.04
N GLU A 111 -18.70 -4.91 2.18
CA GLU A 111 -19.14 -3.67 2.84
C GLU A 111 -17.96 -2.82 3.32
N LYS A 112 -16.91 -3.42 3.86
CA LYS A 112 -15.68 -2.70 4.23
C LYS A 112 -15.02 -2.03 3.04
N ASN A 113 -14.89 -2.73 1.89
CA ASN A 113 -14.31 -2.14 0.69
C ASN A 113 -15.14 -0.93 0.23
N ARG A 114 -16.47 -1.04 0.18
CA ARG A 114 -17.34 0.10 -0.16
C ARG A 114 -17.16 1.27 0.81
N LEU A 115 -17.17 0.98 2.11
CA LEU A 115 -16.97 2.00 3.14
C LEU A 115 -15.65 2.74 2.97
N VAL A 116 -14.56 2.00 2.76
CA VAL A 116 -13.21 2.58 2.60
C VAL A 116 -13.13 3.41 1.32
N ILE A 117 -13.67 2.92 0.21
CA ILE A 117 -13.68 3.66 -1.06
C ILE A 117 -14.43 4.99 -0.92
N GLU A 118 -15.59 4.99 -0.26
CA GLU A 118 -16.45 6.15 -0.16
C GLU A 118 -16.04 7.13 0.94
N LYS A 119 -15.57 6.63 2.08
CA LYS A 119 -15.40 7.42 3.31
C LYS A 119 -13.95 7.76 3.65
N THR A 120 -12.95 7.16 2.97
CA THR A 120 -11.56 7.58 3.22
C THR A 120 -11.41 9.05 2.86
N PRO A 121 -10.91 9.91 3.76
CA PRO A 121 -10.67 11.32 3.47
C PRO A 121 -9.68 11.50 2.31
N GLY A 122 -9.97 12.46 1.45
CA GLY A 122 -9.13 12.85 0.31
C GLY A 122 -8.59 14.27 0.47
N THR A 123 -8.56 15.00 -0.64
CA THR A 123 -8.07 16.39 -0.66
C THR A 123 -8.95 17.37 0.12
N GLU A 124 -10.20 17.00 0.42
CA GLU A 124 -11.13 17.79 1.22
C GLU A 124 -10.63 18.03 2.66
N ASP A 125 -9.79 17.16 3.19
CA ASP A 125 -9.21 17.29 4.53
C ASP A 125 -7.93 18.16 4.58
N LEU A 126 -7.46 18.65 3.42
CA LEU A 126 -6.26 19.49 3.32
C LEU A 126 -6.56 20.97 3.56
N THR A 127 -7.40 21.28 4.52
CA THR A 127 -7.77 22.67 4.82
C THR A 127 -6.69 23.37 5.65
N PRO A 128 -6.17 24.53 5.20
CA PRO A 128 -5.27 25.32 5.99
C PRO A 128 -5.94 25.84 7.27
N THR A 129 -5.19 25.93 8.34
CA THR A 129 -5.66 26.55 9.60
C THR A 129 -4.96 27.89 9.77
N ALA A 130 -5.70 28.93 10.03
CA ALA A 130 -5.17 30.26 10.29
C ALA A 130 -5.40 30.67 11.74
N PHE A 131 -4.37 31.26 12.36
CA PHE A 131 -4.43 31.84 13.71
C PHE A 131 -4.06 33.30 13.61
N SER A 132 -4.92 34.18 14.12
CA SER A 132 -4.71 35.62 14.16
C SER A 132 -4.71 36.11 15.61
N GLY A 133 -3.88 37.10 15.92
CA GLY A 133 -3.78 37.73 17.23
C GLY A 133 -3.02 39.04 17.14
N ASP A 134 -2.78 39.68 18.29
CA ASP A 134 -2.14 41.00 18.40
C ASP A 134 -0.74 41.09 17.77
N PHE A 135 -0.07 39.95 17.63
CA PHE A 135 1.31 39.87 17.12
C PHE A 135 1.40 39.33 15.68
N GLY A 136 0.28 39.13 14.98
CA GLY A 136 0.26 38.78 13.57
C GLY A 136 -0.64 37.61 13.21
N LEU A 137 -0.40 37.06 12.00
CA LEU A 137 -1.13 35.94 11.40
C LEU A 137 -0.20 34.75 11.17
N THR A 138 -0.60 33.57 11.62
CA THR A 138 0.07 32.31 11.31
C THR A 138 -0.87 31.42 10.49
N ILE A 139 -0.39 30.90 9.36
CA ILE A 139 -1.08 29.88 8.57
C ILE A 139 -0.34 28.57 8.72
N ARG A 140 -1.06 27.48 9.00
CA ARG A 140 -0.55 26.12 9.11
C ARG A 140 -1.15 25.26 8.01
N GLU A 141 -0.31 24.67 7.19
CA GLU A 141 -0.68 23.72 6.14
C GLU A 141 0.07 22.39 6.33
N GLY A 142 -0.55 21.27 5.93
CA GLY A 142 0.12 19.99 5.86
C GLY A 142 1.03 19.90 4.64
N GLY A 143 2.23 19.33 4.81
CA GLY A 143 3.17 19.06 3.73
C GLY A 143 3.36 17.57 3.48
N ALA A 144 3.79 17.20 2.27
CA ALA A 144 4.12 15.83 1.94
C ALA A 144 5.39 15.35 2.67
N TYR A 145 5.41 14.10 3.11
CA TYR A 145 6.61 13.45 3.65
C TYR A 145 7.57 12.97 2.56
N GLY A 146 7.03 12.57 1.41
CA GLY A 146 7.81 12.01 0.30
C GLY A 146 7.33 10.62 -0.10
N VAL A 147 8.24 9.64 -0.08
CA VAL A 147 7.92 8.23 -0.32
C VAL A 147 7.63 7.54 1.00
N ILE A 148 6.48 6.90 1.10
CA ILE A 148 5.99 6.21 2.30
C ILE A 148 5.98 4.71 2.04
N GLY A 149 6.56 3.93 2.95
CA GLY A 149 6.42 2.47 2.97
C GLY A 149 5.14 2.08 3.72
N ALA A 150 4.30 1.26 3.11
CA ALA A 150 3.06 0.78 3.68
C ALA A 150 3.04 -0.75 3.74
N ILE A 151 2.96 -1.32 4.94
CA ILE A 151 2.80 -2.75 5.15
C ILE A 151 1.30 -3.07 5.15
N THR A 152 0.92 -4.04 4.33
CA THR A 152 -0.48 -4.46 4.18
C THR A 152 -0.77 -5.63 5.11
N PRO A 153 -1.73 -5.50 6.05
CA PRO A 153 -2.07 -6.58 6.97
C PRO A 153 -2.92 -7.65 6.28
N THR A 154 -2.73 -8.91 6.65
CA THR A 154 -3.52 -10.04 6.13
C THR A 154 -5.03 -9.90 6.40
N THR A 155 -5.42 -9.24 7.50
CA THR A 155 -6.82 -9.07 7.87
C THR A 155 -7.61 -8.13 6.96
N ASN A 156 -6.96 -7.08 6.43
CA ASN A 156 -7.57 -6.03 5.60
C ASN A 156 -6.65 -5.64 4.44
N PRO A 157 -6.29 -6.56 3.53
CA PRO A 157 -5.30 -6.27 2.51
C PRO A 157 -5.78 -5.22 1.51
N THR A 158 -6.97 -5.38 0.97
CA THR A 158 -7.54 -4.51 -0.07
C THR A 158 -7.94 -3.15 0.49
N GLU A 159 -8.58 -3.13 1.64
CA GLU A 159 -8.99 -1.91 2.32
C GLU A 159 -7.78 -1.02 2.67
N THR A 160 -6.68 -1.63 3.10
CA THR A 160 -5.46 -0.90 3.43
C THR A 160 -4.82 -0.27 2.20
N ILE A 161 -4.77 -0.99 1.07
CA ILE A 161 -4.24 -0.44 -0.18
C ILE A 161 -5.09 0.74 -0.66
N ILE A 162 -6.42 0.60 -0.65
CA ILE A 162 -7.34 1.66 -1.09
C ILE A 162 -7.21 2.89 -0.18
N ASN A 163 -7.29 2.70 1.13
CA ASN A 163 -7.18 3.78 2.12
C ASN A 163 -5.86 4.53 1.97
N ASN A 164 -4.75 3.81 2.01
CA ASN A 164 -3.43 4.44 1.95
C ASN A 164 -3.18 5.10 0.59
N SER A 165 -3.66 4.52 -0.52
CA SER A 165 -3.56 5.15 -1.83
C SER A 165 -4.27 6.51 -1.84
N ILE A 166 -5.51 6.57 -1.37
CA ILE A 166 -6.28 7.82 -1.34
C ILE A 166 -5.62 8.84 -0.42
N SER A 167 -5.32 8.47 0.82
CA SER A 167 -4.77 9.38 1.84
C SER A 167 -3.37 9.89 1.47
N MET A 168 -2.48 9.01 0.98
CA MET A 168 -1.11 9.39 0.63
C MET A 168 -1.06 10.29 -0.61
N ILE A 169 -1.89 9.99 -1.62
CA ILE A 169 -2.00 10.81 -2.82
C ILE A 169 -2.63 12.17 -2.48
N ALA A 170 -3.67 12.21 -1.64
CA ALA A 170 -4.24 13.46 -1.18
C ALA A 170 -3.18 14.36 -0.55
N ALA A 171 -2.40 13.84 0.38
CA ALA A 171 -1.34 14.55 1.07
C ALA A 171 -0.09 14.85 0.19
N GLY A 172 -0.08 14.40 -1.08
CA GLY A 172 1.01 14.68 -2.02
C GLY A 172 2.22 13.74 -1.89
N ASN A 173 2.04 12.57 -1.28
CA ASN A 173 3.08 11.55 -1.13
C ASN A 173 3.03 10.51 -2.26
N ALA A 174 4.14 9.78 -2.45
CA ALA A 174 4.17 8.49 -3.13
C ALA A 174 4.13 7.36 -2.09
N VAL A 175 3.67 6.17 -2.48
CA VAL A 175 3.56 5.03 -1.57
C VAL A 175 4.14 3.76 -2.22
N VAL A 176 4.88 2.99 -1.43
CA VAL A 176 5.34 1.64 -1.75
C VAL A 176 4.60 0.68 -0.84
N PHE A 177 3.82 -0.21 -1.43
CA PHE A 177 3.14 -1.28 -0.70
C PHE A 177 4.00 -2.53 -0.63
N ASN A 178 3.97 -3.17 0.53
CA ASN A 178 4.52 -4.51 0.76
C ASN A 178 3.41 -5.35 1.37
N PRO A 179 2.71 -6.16 0.55
CA PRO A 179 1.63 -7.01 0.99
C PRO A 179 2.11 -8.20 1.83
#